data_8b3dcff15ed3b72d09ba7475d7939ffe
#
_entry.id   8b3dcff15ed3b72d09ba7475d7939ffe
#
_cell.length_a   1.000
_cell.length_b   1.000
_cell.length_c   1.000
_cell.angle_alpha   90.00
_cell.angle_beta   90.00
_cell.angle_gamma   90.00
#
_symmetry.space_group_name_H-M   'P 1'
#
loop_
_entity.id
_entity.type
_entity.pdbx_description
1 polymer ?
#
loop_
_entity_poly.entity_id
_entity_poly.type
_entity_poly.pdbx_seq_one_letter_code
_entity_poly.pdbx_strand_id
1 'polypeptide(L)'
;MSIEIIQVSDKATLRRFIRVPSEVHKRDDAWITPLTMEREEAFSPKDNELLRRAEVRFWIARRDGRDVGRISAQIDPLAQRTAGERIGHFGCLSAENDPRVFAALMGAAEDFLRSRHVTRVRGPFSLSINEEIGLLVDGFNTPPMMLMGHDPDYAAAQLEALGYRKEKDTFAYLLDMQTPLSASARRMLERPLPPFVKMRRLNFKDYANDIRKMVDIFNDAWSDNWGFVPLTDEEADELAKRMRMLLDDRLVWFAEVNGEAVAFMVTLPNLNEAIRDLDGRLWPFGWAKLLWRLKLHRIKTARVPLFGVRRNLSGTLLGSALALQLIGATLPANATFGFRSIELSWILEDNLPMRRILERLGARAYKTYRIYGKNLAATGEAPAARDLDKNYPIRLTPQVSA
;
A
#
# COMPACT_ATOMS: atom_id res chain seq x y z
N MET A 1 5.19 33.91 13.97
CA MET A 1 5.98 32.74 14.39
C MET A 1 6.52 32.06 13.17
N SER A 2 7.85 31.83 13.09
CA SER A 2 8.51 31.21 11.94
C SER A 2 8.38 29.68 12.03
N ILE A 3 8.25 29.04 10.87
CA ILE A 3 8.29 27.59 10.77
C ILE A 3 9.70 27.21 10.30
N GLU A 4 10.37 26.41 11.08
CA GLU A 4 11.68 25.84 10.77
C GLU A 4 11.50 24.49 10.08
N ILE A 5 12.18 24.27 8.95
CA ILE A 5 12.22 22.97 8.26
C ILE A 5 13.54 22.28 8.59
N ILE A 6 13.45 21.13 9.22
CA ILE A 6 14.59 20.32 9.67
C ILE A 6 14.66 19.07 8.80
N GLN A 7 15.77 18.90 8.08
CA GLN A 7 16.02 17.65 7.34
C GLN A 7 16.40 16.54 8.33
N VAL A 8 15.83 15.36 8.14
CA VAL A 8 16.20 14.16 8.91
C VAL A 8 17.57 13.68 8.44
N SER A 9 18.54 13.61 9.35
CA SER A 9 19.93 13.26 9.04
C SER A 9 20.52 12.20 9.98
N ASP A 10 19.85 11.93 11.10
CA ASP A 10 20.32 11.01 12.13
C ASP A 10 19.17 10.24 12.80
N LYS A 11 19.52 9.30 13.67
CA LYS A 11 18.54 8.46 14.38
C LYS A 11 17.63 9.27 15.32
N ALA A 12 18.12 10.37 15.88
CA ALA A 12 17.32 11.20 16.79
C ALA A 12 16.23 11.96 16.01
N THR A 13 16.58 12.59 14.91
CA THR A 13 15.65 13.27 14.00
C THR A 13 14.71 12.29 13.32
N LEU A 14 15.16 11.07 12.97
CA LEU A 14 14.29 10.03 12.43
C LEU A 14 13.20 9.62 13.45
N ARG A 15 13.56 9.44 14.71
CA ARG A 15 12.57 9.13 15.75
C ARG A 15 11.55 10.26 15.98
N ARG A 16 11.99 11.51 15.86
CA ARG A 16 11.07 12.66 15.87
C ARG A 16 10.12 12.60 14.68
N PHE A 17 10.64 12.36 13.46
CA PHE A 17 9.85 12.19 12.25
C PHE A 17 8.78 11.09 12.39
N ILE A 18 9.13 9.94 12.96
CA ILE A 18 8.22 8.82 13.21
C ILE A 18 7.08 9.21 14.17
N ARG A 19 7.35 10.06 15.16
CA ARG A 19 6.37 10.46 16.19
C ARG A 19 5.38 11.53 15.74
N VAL A 20 5.69 12.34 14.75
CA VAL A 20 4.83 13.45 14.30
C VAL A 20 3.38 13.05 14.07
N PRO A 21 3.04 11.93 13.38
CA PRO A 21 1.65 11.57 13.16
C PRO A 21 0.87 11.34 14.45
N SER A 22 1.49 10.73 15.47
CA SER A 22 0.82 10.49 16.76
C SER A 22 0.47 11.79 17.50
N GLU A 23 1.26 12.86 17.29
CA GLU A 23 0.94 14.18 17.85
C GLU A 23 -0.17 14.87 17.03
N VAL A 24 -0.14 14.75 15.71
CA VAL A 24 -1.17 15.31 14.79
C VAL A 24 -2.52 14.66 15.04
N HIS A 25 -2.55 13.33 15.20
CA HIS A 25 -3.76 12.54 15.40
C HIS A 25 -4.13 12.32 16.88
N LYS A 26 -3.55 13.04 17.82
CA LYS A 26 -3.73 12.82 19.27
C LYS A 26 -5.19 12.83 19.74
N ARG A 27 -6.09 13.49 19.00
CA ARG A 27 -7.52 13.60 19.32
C ARG A 27 -8.40 12.80 18.37
N ASP A 28 -7.82 11.94 17.57
CA ASP A 28 -8.51 11.14 16.58
C ASP A 28 -8.64 9.69 17.09
N ASP A 29 -9.84 9.31 17.47
CA ASP A 29 -10.15 7.98 18.00
C ASP A 29 -9.97 6.86 16.96
N ALA A 30 -9.96 7.20 15.67
CA ALA A 30 -9.72 6.26 14.59
C ALA A 30 -8.21 6.02 14.35
N TRP A 31 -7.33 6.90 14.83
CA TRP A 31 -5.90 6.75 14.68
C TRP A 31 -5.37 5.52 15.42
N ILE A 32 -4.44 4.82 14.79
CA ILE A 32 -3.68 3.73 15.40
C ILE A 32 -2.20 4.03 15.27
N THR A 33 -1.52 4.19 16.40
CA THR A 33 -0.07 4.44 16.43
C THR A 33 0.68 3.20 15.92
N PRO A 34 1.41 3.29 14.79
CA PRO A 34 2.21 2.18 14.29
C PRO A 34 3.32 1.80 15.26
N LEU A 35 3.78 0.56 15.21
CA LEU A 35 4.91 0.12 16.02
C LEU A 35 6.17 0.89 15.65
N THR A 36 6.81 1.53 16.64
CA THR A 36 8.01 2.33 16.42
C THR A 36 9.14 1.52 15.78
N MET A 37 9.32 0.25 16.20
CA MET A 37 10.31 -0.65 15.65
C MET A 37 10.06 -0.91 14.15
N GLU A 38 8.84 -1.19 13.78
CA GLU A 38 8.44 -1.43 12.39
C GLU A 38 8.67 -0.18 11.52
N ARG A 39 8.36 1.02 12.04
CA ARG A 39 8.64 2.27 11.32
C ARG A 39 10.15 2.55 11.23
N GLU A 40 10.95 2.28 12.28
CA GLU A 40 12.42 2.39 12.21
C GLU A 40 12.99 1.46 11.12
N GLU A 41 12.47 0.23 10.97
CA GLU A 41 12.84 -0.70 9.91
C GLU A 41 12.40 -0.20 8.52
N ALA A 42 11.16 0.26 8.37
CA ALA A 42 10.63 0.79 7.11
C ALA A 42 11.43 1.99 6.59
N PHE A 43 12.01 2.82 7.47
CA PHE A 43 12.84 3.96 7.11
C PHE A 43 14.35 3.68 7.17
N SER A 44 14.75 2.41 7.24
CA SER A 44 16.15 1.98 7.26
C SER A 44 16.58 1.48 5.87
N PRO A 45 17.66 2.03 5.27
CA PRO A 45 18.19 1.49 4.01
C PRO A 45 18.64 0.03 4.12
N LYS A 46 18.92 -0.45 5.33
CA LYS A 46 19.28 -1.85 5.56
C LYS A 46 18.09 -2.78 5.30
N ASP A 47 16.88 -2.33 5.63
CA ASP A 47 15.68 -3.16 5.70
C ASP A 47 14.64 -2.80 4.63
N ASN A 48 14.89 -1.76 3.82
CA ASN A 48 14.01 -1.31 2.74
C ASN A 48 14.79 -1.07 1.44
N GLU A 49 14.51 -1.90 0.43
CA GLU A 49 15.16 -1.85 -0.89
C GLU A 49 14.97 -0.51 -1.60
N LEU A 50 13.77 0.09 -1.51
CA LEU A 50 13.53 1.40 -2.11
C LEU A 50 14.55 2.44 -1.64
N LEU A 51 14.88 2.45 -0.34
CA LEU A 51 15.85 3.41 0.22
C LEU A 51 17.28 3.18 -0.26
N ARG A 52 17.58 2.01 -0.84
CA ARG A 52 18.88 1.71 -1.47
C ARG A 52 18.95 2.18 -2.92
N ARG A 53 17.83 2.10 -3.68
CA ARG A 53 17.81 2.45 -5.10
C ARG A 53 17.30 3.87 -5.40
N ALA A 54 16.42 4.40 -4.54
CA ALA A 54 15.81 5.71 -4.73
C ALA A 54 16.53 6.81 -3.94
N GLU A 55 16.51 8.02 -4.44
CA GLU A 55 16.92 9.18 -3.66
C GLU A 55 15.73 9.66 -2.83
N VAL A 56 15.80 9.52 -1.51
CA VAL A 56 14.75 9.87 -0.57
C VAL A 56 15.22 10.92 0.42
N ARG A 57 14.37 11.89 0.74
CA ARG A 57 14.59 12.89 1.78
C ARG A 57 13.38 12.98 2.69
N PHE A 58 13.63 13.26 3.95
CA PHE A 58 12.62 13.42 4.99
C PHE A 58 12.79 14.76 5.68
N TRP A 59 11.69 15.44 5.99
CA TRP A 59 11.70 16.72 6.72
C TRP A 59 10.66 16.76 7.82
N ILE A 60 10.97 17.53 8.86
CA ILE A 60 10.09 17.86 9.98
C ILE A 60 9.87 19.37 9.93
N ALA A 61 8.61 19.79 10.05
CA ALA A 61 8.28 21.19 10.33
C ALA A 61 8.21 21.40 11.84
N ARG A 62 8.93 22.40 12.33
CA ARG A 62 8.99 22.77 13.76
C ARG A 62 8.50 24.19 13.96
N ARG A 63 7.69 24.40 14.98
CA ARG A 63 7.17 25.70 15.39
C ARG A 63 7.23 25.80 16.91
N ASP A 64 7.85 26.87 17.43
CA ASP A 64 7.97 27.15 18.87
C ASP A 64 8.50 25.93 19.68
N GLY A 65 9.52 25.26 19.14
CA GLY A 65 10.14 24.10 19.78
C GLY A 65 9.38 22.79 19.63
N ARG A 66 8.16 22.77 19.03
CA ARG A 66 7.36 21.55 18.79
C ARG A 66 7.41 21.11 17.33
N ASP A 67 7.44 19.82 17.10
CA ASP A 67 7.31 19.22 15.78
C ASP A 67 5.82 19.20 15.41
N VAL A 68 5.47 19.94 14.33
CA VAL A 68 4.07 20.19 13.93
C VAL A 68 3.72 19.61 12.58
N GLY A 69 4.68 18.97 11.90
CA GLY A 69 4.43 18.29 10.62
C GLY A 69 5.66 17.56 10.12
N ARG A 70 5.43 16.66 9.17
CA ARG A 70 6.48 15.89 8.47
C ARG A 70 6.11 15.65 7.03
N ILE A 71 7.11 15.39 6.17
CA ILE A 71 6.95 14.98 4.78
C ILE A 71 8.16 14.18 4.31
N SER A 72 7.98 13.32 3.32
CA SER A 72 9.05 12.76 2.50
C SER A 72 8.94 13.24 1.05
N ALA A 73 10.07 13.23 0.34
CA ALA A 73 10.08 13.28 -1.11
C ALA A 73 11.07 12.26 -1.64
N GLN A 74 10.71 11.59 -2.73
CA GLN A 74 11.48 10.50 -3.31
C GLN A 74 11.49 10.54 -4.83
N ILE A 75 12.63 10.11 -5.39
CA ILE A 75 12.86 9.92 -6.80
C ILE A 75 13.29 8.47 -6.99
N ASP A 76 12.39 7.65 -7.49
CA ASP A 76 12.66 6.25 -7.81
C ASP A 76 12.95 6.12 -9.32
N PRO A 77 14.17 5.73 -9.71
CA PRO A 77 14.51 5.53 -11.12
C PRO A 77 13.61 4.50 -11.81
N LEU A 78 13.11 3.50 -11.08
CA LEU A 78 12.19 2.50 -11.62
C LEU A 78 10.83 3.12 -11.95
N ALA A 79 10.28 3.93 -11.03
CA ALA A 79 9.02 4.64 -11.25
C ALA A 79 9.13 5.63 -12.43
N GLN A 80 10.26 6.35 -12.57
CA GLN A 80 10.48 7.25 -13.70
C GLN A 80 10.53 6.51 -15.04
N ARG A 81 11.21 5.37 -15.09
CA ARG A 81 11.27 4.54 -16.32
C ARG A 81 9.89 4.02 -16.71
N THR A 82 9.14 3.49 -15.75
CA THR A 82 7.80 2.97 -16.00
C THR A 82 6.84 4.08 -16.44
N ALA A 83 6.94 5.27 -15.87
CA ALA A 83 6.13 6.42 -16.23
C ALA A 83 6.54 7.06 -17.57
N GLY A 84 7.79 6.88 -18.01
CA GLY A 84 8.34 7.55 -19.19
C GLY A 84 8.49 9.07 -19.05
N GLU A 85 8.47 9.58 -17.81
CA GLU A 85 8.56 11.00 -17.48
C GLU A 85 9.43 11.26 -16.24
N ARG A 86 9.91 12.49 -16.07
CA ARG A 86 10.67 12.92 -14.88
C ARG A 86 9.72 13.20 -13.71
N ILE A 87 9.23 12.14 -13.13
CA ILE A 87 8.32 12.16 -11.99
C ILE A 87 9.06 11.98 -10.67
N GLY A 88 8.63 12.70 -9.65
CA GLY A 88 8.98 12.43 -8.26
C GLY A 88 7.73 12.30 -7.41
N HIS A 89 7.89 11.76 -6.22
CA HIS A 89 6.78 11.55 -5.31
C HIS A 89 6.99 12.30 -4.00
N PHE A 90 5.90 12.74 -3.37
CA PHE A 90 5.88 13.09 -1.97
C PHE A 90 5.11 12.04 -1.17
N GLY A 91 5.41 11.91 0.12
CA GLY A 91 4.73 10.97 0.99
C GLY A 91 4.94 11.24 2.47
N CYS A 92 4.51 10.33 3.33
CA CYS A 92 4.62 10.47 4.78
C CYS A 92 4.09 11.81 5.31
N LEU A 93 3.21 12.49 4.54
CA LEU A 93 2.67 13.80 4.90
C LEU A 93 1.76 13.67 6.12
N SER A 94 2.08 14.39 7.17
CA SER A 94 1.22 14.55 8.33
C SER A 94 1.54 15.88 8.99
N ALA A 95 0.57 16.77 9.16
CA ALA A 95 0.79 18.11 9.69
C ALA A 95 -0.43 18.64 10.44
N GLU A 96 -0.21 19.53 11.41
CA GLU A 96 -1.28 20.29 12.08
C GLU A 96 -2.04 21.16 11.04
N ASN A 97 -3.31 21.46 11.31
CA ASN A 97 -4.15 22.29 10.42
C ASN A 97 -3.68 23.75 10.40
N ASP A 98 -2.56 24.01 9.74
CA ASP A 98 -2.00 25.35 9.51
C ASP A 98 -1.48 25.43 8.07
N PRO A 99 -2.07 26.29 7.20
CA PRO A 99 -1.63 26.46 5.81
C PRO A 99 -0.14 26.75 5.66
N ARG A 100 0.47 27.43 6.65
CA ARG A 100 1.90 27.76 6.61
C ARG A 100 2.77 26.53 6.81
N VAL A 101 2.32 25.56 7.64
CA VAL A 101 3.04 24.30 7.86
C VAL A 101 2.99 23.46 6.60
N PHE A 102 1.81 23.34 5.98
CA PHE A 102 1.67 22.63 4.70
C PHE A 102 2.52 23.30 3.60
N ALA A 103 2.47 24.62 3.46
CA ALA A 103 3.26 25.35 2.47
C ALA A 103 4.77 25.14 2.68
N ALA A 104 5.26 25.18 3.92
CA ALA A 104 6.67 24.99 4.22
C ALA A 104 7.15 23.54 3.91
N LEU A 105 6.35 22.54 4.30
CA LEU A 105 6.67 21.13 4.02
C LEU A 105 6.64 20.82 2.53
N MET A 106 5.56 21.20 1.83
CA MET A 106 5.44 20.98 0.39
C MET A 106 6.51 21.76 -0.38
N GLY A 107 6.83 22.99 0.05
CA GLY A 107 7.93 23.77 -0.53
C GLY A 107 9.26 23.04 -0.45
N ALA A 108 9.63 22.51 0.71
CA ALA A 108 10.87 21.74 0.90
C ALA A 108 10.92 20.49 -0.01
N ALA A 109 9.82 19.76 -0.12
CA ALA A 109 9.71 18.61 -1.01
C ALA A 109 9.82 19.01 -2.50
N GLU A 110 9.11 20.06 -2.91
CA GLU A 110 9.14 20.58 -4.28
C GLU A 110 10.52 21.11 -4.67
N ASP A 111 11.21 21.84 -3.79
CA ASP A 111 12.55 22.38 -4.03
C ASP A 111 13.59 21.26 -4.20
N PHE A 112 13.51 20.22 -3.37
CA PHE A 112 14.33 19.02 -3.56
C PHE A 112 14.08 18.39 -4.94
N LEU A 113 12.82 18.16 -5.31
CA LEU A 113 12.45 17.56 -6.59
C LEU A 113 12.88 18.43 -7.78
N ARG A 114 12.67 19.76 -7.72
CA ARG A 114 13.13 20.70 -8.75
C ARG A 114 14.66 20.67 -8.91
N SER A 115 15.40 20.58 -7.81
CA SER A 115 16.87 20.48 -7.85
C SER A 115 17.39 19.22 -8.56
N ARG A 116 16.52 18.24 -8.78
CA ARG A 116 16.77 17.01 -9.53
C ARG A 116 16.08 16.99 -10.89
N HIS A 117 15.63 18.15 -11.37
CA HIS A 117 14.96 18.32 -12.67
C HIS A 117 13.67 17.50 -12.81
N VAL A 118 13.00 17.20 -11.70
CA VAL A 118 11.66 16.61 -11.71
C VAL A 118 10.66 17.66 -12.20
N THR A 119 9.84 17.29 -13.17
CA THR A 119 8.84 18.19 -13.78
C THR A 119 7.43 17.98 -13.25
N ARG A 120 7.19 16.83 -12.64
CA ARG A 120 5.88 16.47 -12.08
C ARG A 120 6.03 15.78 -10.73
N VAL A 121 5.24 16.20 -9.76
CA VAL A 121 5.17 15.58 -8.44
C VAL A 121 3.82 14.92 -8.24
N ARG A 122 3.80 13.69 -7.70
CA ARG A 122 2.60 12.92 -7.33
C ARG A 122 2.70 12.44 -5.89
N GLY A 123 1.56 12.21 -5.26
CA GLY A 123 1.49 11.63 -3.91
C GLY A 123 0.14 11.86 -3.23
N PRO A 124 0.06 11.47 -1.94
CA PRO A 124 1.16 10.88 -1.17
C PRO A 124 1.43 9.42 -1.50
N PHE A 125 2.71 9.03 -1.52
CA PHE A 125 3.20 7.65 -1.50
C PHE A 125 4.19 7.51 -0.34
N SER A 126 3.88 6.69 0.64
CA SER A 126 4.70 6.52 1.83
C SER A 126 5.52 5.24 1.73
N LEU A 127 6.43 5.33 0.93
CA LEU A 127 7.53 5.55 0.16
C LEU A 127 7.33 5.18 -1.31
N SER A 128 6.70 4.04 -1.62
CA SER A 128 6.41 3.55 -2.96
C SER A 128 4.90 3.36 -3.18
N ILE A 129 4.51 3.17 -4.46
CA ILE A 129 3.12 2.81 -4.79
C ILE A 129 2.73 1.43 -4.25
N ASN A 130 3.71 0.56 -3.94
CA ASN A 130 3.47 -0.78 -3.41
C ASN A 130 3.30 -0.80 -1.88
N GLU A 131 3.36 0.36 -1.22
CA GLU A 131 3.19 0.53 0.22
C GLU A 131 1.89 1.30 0.55
N GLU A 132 1.95 2.34 1.39
CA GLU A 132 0.79 3.17 1.70
C GLU A 132 0.62 4.26 0.63
N ILE A 133 -0.54 4.33 -0.01
CA ILE A 133 -0.79 5.28 -1.09
C ILE A 133 -2.07 6.08 -0.89
N GLY A 134 -2.02 7.31 -1.41
CA GLY A 134 -3.16 8.22 -1.42
C GLY A 134 -3.44 8.86 -0.06
N LEU A 135 -4.03 10.04 -0.10
CA LEU A 135 -4.54 10.76 1.05
C LEU A 135 -5.98 10.32 1.32
N LEU A 136 -6.31 9.99 2.55
CA LEU A 136 -7.70 9.72 2.93
C LEU A 136 -8.56 10.96 2.69
N VAL A 137 -9.62 10.85 1.90
CA VAL A 137 -10.56 11.94 1.58
C VAL A 137 -12.00 11.63 1.95
N ASP A 138 -12.30 10.36 2.29
CA ASP A 138 -13.61 9.93 2.77
C ASP A 138 -13.44 8.68 3.65
N GLY A 139 -14.28 8.53 4.70
CA GLY A 139 -14.23 7.40 5.63
C GLY A 139 -13.34 7.63 6.86
N PHE A 140 -13.19 8.85 7.32
CA PHE A 140 -12.31 9.27 8.43
C PHE A 140 -12.65 8.65 9.78
N ASN A 141 -13.90 8.26 10.00
CA ASN A 141 -14.42 7.79 11.29
C ASN A 141 -14.14 6.31 11.59
N THR A 142 -13.37 5.64 10.77
CA THR A 142 -13.00 4.24 10.95
C THR A 142 -11.48 4.06 10.96
N PRO A 143 -10.94 3.18 11.85
CA PRO A 143 -9.51 2.91 11.87
C PRO A 143 -8.98 2.40 10.52
N PRO A 144 -7.72 2.67 10.18
CA PRO A 144 -7.10 2.11 9.00
C PRO A 144 -6.84 0.63 9.16
N MET A 145 -6.98 -0.14 8.08
CA MET A 145 -6.41 -1.48 7.99
C MET A 145 -4.89 -1.40 7.84
N MET A 146 -4.20 -2.51 8.09
CA MET A 146 -2.75 -2.57 7.90
C MET A 146 -2.35 -2.15 6.48
N LEU A 147 -1.24 -1.43 6.35
CA LEU A 147 -0.73 -0.87 5.09
C LEU A 147 -1.72 0.10 4.40
N MET A 148 -2.60 0.75 5.16
CA MET A 148 -3.47 1.81 4.68
C MET A 148 -3.25 3.07 5.51
N GLY A 149 -3.18 4.23 4.83
CA GLY A 149 -3.02 5.52 5.48
C GLY A 149 -4.26 5.94 6.27
N HIS A 150 -4.04 6.89 7.17
CA HIS A 150 -5.11 7.62 7.86
C HIS A 150 -4.67 9.07 7.99
N ASP A 151 -5.47 9.97 7.44
CA ASP A 151 -5.14 11.39 7.34
C ASP A 151 -6.24 12.24 7.93
N PRO A 152 -5.94 13.45 8.44
CA PRO A 152 -6.94 14.39 8.90
C PRO A 152 -7.79 14.90 7.72
N ASP A 153 -9.06 15.18 7.98
CA ASP A 153 -10.05 15.64 6.99
C ASP A 153 -9.71 16.97 6.30
N TYR A 154 -8.92 17.82 6.96
CA TYR A 154 -8.45 19.10 6.42
C TYR A 154 -7.29 18.96 5.42
N ALA A 155 -6.58 17.84 5.38
CA ALA A 155 -5.34 17.71 4.60
C ALA A 155 -5.56 17.86 3.08
N ALA A 156 -6.69 17.37 2.57
CA ALA A 156 -7.06 17.52 1.17
C ALA A 156 -7.19 19.00 0.77
N ALA A 157 -7.92 19.80 1.54
CA ALA A 157 -8.11 21.22 1.28
C ALA A 157 -6.78 22.01 1.32
N GLN A 158 -5.86 21.62 2.23
CA GLN A 158 -4.54 22.24 2.31
C GLN A 158 -3.70 21.96 1.05
N LEU A 159 -3.71 20.74 0.51
CA LEU A 159 -3.01 20.40 -0.73
C LEU A 159 -3.63 21.12 -1.93
N GLU A 160 -4.96 21.17 -2.02
CA GLU A 160 -5.68 21.84 -3.12
C GLU A 160 -5.41 23.34 -3.14
N ALA A 161 -5.30 23.98 -1.96
CA ALA A 161 -4.93 25.39 -1.82
C ALA A 161 -3.49 25.67 -2.33
N LEU A 162 -2.59 24.68 -2.28
CA LEU A 162 -1.22 24.76 -2.81
C LEU A 162 -1.13 24.40 -4.32
N GLY A 163 -2.28 24.23 -4.99
CA GLY A 163 -2.34 23.98 -6.42
C GLY A 163 -2.26 22.52 -6.83
N TYR A 164 -2.28 21.60 -5.88
CA TYR A 164 -2.40 20.17 -6.17
C TYR A 164 -3.80 19.84 -6.71
N ARG A 165 -3.89 18.89 -7.62
CA ARG A 165 -5.14 18.44 -8.22
C ARG A 165 -5.23 16.92 -8.16
N LYS A 166 -6.45 16.41 -8.10
CA LYS A 166 -6.71 14.97 -8.19
C LYS A 166 -6.09 14.40 -9.46
N GLU A 167 -5.35 13.30 -9.32
CA GLU A 167 -4.90 12.45 -10.43
C GLU A 167 -5.63 11.13 -10.46
N LYS A 168 -5.80 10.48 -9.31
CA LYS A 168 -6.43 9.16 -9.22
C LYS A 168 -7.08 8.97 -7.86
N ASP A 169 -8.26 8.36 -7.84
CA ASP A 169 -8.85 7.83 -6.61
C ASP A 169 -8.68 6.32 -6.53
N THR A 170 -8.52 5.82 -5.31
CA THR A 170 -8.57 4.40 -4.97
C THR A 170 -9.59 4.18 -3.86
N PHE A 171 -10.26 3.04 -3.91
CA PHE A 171 -11.30 2.69 -2.96
C PHE A 171 -10.88 1.52 -2.07
N ALA A 172 -11.27 1.57 -0.81
CA ALA A 172 -11.34 0.41 0.06
C ALA A 172 -12.78 -0.08 0.13
N TYR A 173 -12.98 -1.35 -0.22
CA TYR A 173 -14.27 -2.03 -0.12
C TYR A 173 -14.33 -2.87 1.14
N LEU A 174 -15.40 -2.76 1.90
CA LEU A 174 -15.63 -3.56 3.10
C LEU A 174 -16.70 -4.61 2.83
N LEU A 175 -16.35 -5.88 3.00
CA LEU A 175 -17.27 -7.01 3.00
C LEU A 175 -17.61 -7.37 4.45
N ASP A 176 -18.89 -7.27 4.80
CA ASP A 176 -19.39 -7.71 6.09
C ASP A 176 -19.61 -9.23 6.08
N MET A 177 -18.85 -9.94 6.92
CA MET A 177 -18.93 -11.40 7.05
C MET A 177 -20.07 -11.88 7.95
N GLN A 178 -20.74 -10.95 8.65
CA GLN A 178 -21.87 -11.27 9.52
C GLN A 178 -23.19 -11.27 8.73
N THR A 179 -23.25 -10.56 7.62
CA THR A 179 -24.39 -10.54 6.71
C THR A 179 -24.31 -11.74 5.75
N PRO A 180 -25.33 -12.60 5.69
CA PRO A 180 -25.35 -13.71 4.75
C PRO A 180 -25.30 -13.20 3.30
N LEU A 181 -24.50 -13.89 2.48
CA LEU A 181 -24.43 -13.61 1.05
C LEU A 181 -25.83 -13.78 0.41
N SER A 182 -26.16 -12.89 -0.52
CA SER A 182 -27.38 -13.03 -1.33
C SER A 182 -27.38 -14.37 -2.08
N ALA A 183 -28.57 -14.88 -2.42
CA ALA A 183 -28.69 -16.10 -3.23
C ALA A 183 -27.95 -15.97 -4.59
N SER A 184 -27.93 -14.78 -5.15
CA SER A 184 -27.20 -14.46 -6.37
C SER A 184 -25.69 -14.55 -6.18
N ALA A 185 -25.16 -13.92 -5.12
CA ALA A 185 -23.72 -13.95 -4.78
C ALA A 185 -23.25 -15.40 -4.52
N ARG A 186 -24.07 -16.16 -3.77
CA ARG A 186 -23.77 -17.57 -3.48
C ARG A 186 -23.66 -18.40 -4.76
N ARG A 187 -24.64 -18.32 -5.67
CA ARG A 187 -24.60 -18.99 -6.97
C ARG A 187 -23.41 -18.62 -7.81
N MET A 188 -22.92 -17.36 -7.72
CA MET A 188 -21.71 -16.93 -8.43
C MET A 188 -20.46 -17.62 -7.87
N LEU A 189 -20.35 -17.76 -6.54
CA LEU A 189 -19.21 -18.38 -5.87
C LEU A 189 -19.22 -19.93 -5.98
N GLU A 190 -20.39 -20.54 -6.09
CA GLU A 190 -20.58 -21.99 -6.20
C GLU A 190 -20.48 -22.52 -7.65
N ARG A 191 -20.28 -21.62 -8.64
CA ARG A 191 -20.19 -22.02 -10.05
C ARG A 191 -18.96 -22.94 -10.25
N PRO A 192 -19.15 -24.15 -10.79
CA PRO A 192 -18.05 -25.08 -10.99
C PRO A 192 -17.01 -24.53 -11.97
N LEU A 193 -15.74 -24.77 -11.65
CA LEU A 193 -14.63 -24.46 -12.56
C LEU A 193 -14.43 -25.59 -13.58
N PRO A 194 -13.87 -25.27 -14.78
CA PRO A 194 -13.48 -26.31 -15.72
C PRO A 194 -12.47 -27.30 -15.11
N PRO A 195 -12.43 -28.58 -15.58
CA PRO A 195 -11.56 -29.61 -15.01
C PRO A 195 -10.06 -29.32 -15.07
N PHE A 196 -9.64 -28.46 -16.01
CA PHE A 196 -8.25 -28.02 -16.17
C PHE A 196 -7.85 -26.88 -15.19
N VAL A 197 -8.79 -26.40 -14.37
CA VAL A 197 -8.53 -25.39 -13.34
C VAL A 197 -8.45 -26.07 -11.98
N LYS A 198 -7.38 -25.79 -11.24
CA LYS A 198 -7.15 -26.27 -9.89
C LYS A 198 -6.96 -25.13 -8.91
N MET A 199 -7.66 -25.20 -7.79
CA MET A 199 -7.45 -24.27 -6.67
C MET A 199 -6.54 -24.94 -5.64
N ARG A 200 -5.49 -24.22 -5.19
CA ARG A 200 -4.61 -24.71 -4.12
C ARG A 200 -4.22 -23.61 -3.15
N ARG A 201 -3.84 -24.01 -1.97
CA ARG A 201 -3.29 -23.13 -0.94
C ARG A 201 -1.79 -22.88 -1.15
N LEU A 202 -1.25 -21.90 -0.44
CA LEU A 202 0.18 -21.69 -0.28
C LEU A 202 0.87 -22.95 0.25
N ASN A 203 2.00 -23.32 -0.35
CA ASN A 203 2.80 -24.44 0.08
C ASN A 203 4.02 -23.97 0.90
N PHE A 204 3.95 -24.05 2.23
CA PHE A 204 5.07 -23.67 3.09
C PHE A 204 6.33 -24.54 2.90
N LYS A 205 6.24 -25.72 2.32
CA LYS A 205 7.40 -26.55 1.98
C LYS A 205 8.15 -26.02 0.76
N ASP A 206 7.44 -25.29 -0.11
CA ASP A 206 7.97 -24.63 -1.31
C ASP A 206 7.71 -23.11 -1.29
N TYR A 207 7.81 -22.54 -0.09
CA TYR A 207 7.41 -21.16 0.19
C TYR A 207 8.06 -20.14 -0.72
N ALA A 208 9.38 -20.21 -0.90
CA ALA A 208 10.13 -19.25 -1.71
C ALA A 208 9.67 -19.27 -3.19
N ASN A 209 9.38 -20.46 -3.73
CA ASN A 209 8.89 -20.59 -5.10
C ASN A 209 7.46 -20.04 -5.24
N ASP A 210 6.59 -20.31 -4.27
CA ASP A 210 5.22 -19.77 -4.30
C ASP A 210 5.21 -18.23 -4.19
N ILE A 211 6.11 -17.63 -3.39
CA ILE A 211 6.25 -16.16 -3.35
C ILE A 211 6.74 -15.61 -4.70
N ARG A 212 7.71 -16.25 -5.35
CA ARG A 212 8.15 -15.83 -6.69
C ARG A 212 7.01 -15.92 -7.72
N LYS A 213 6.23 -17.01 -7.72
CA LYS A 213 5.02 -17.10 -8.56
C LYS A 213 4.02 -15.99 -8.28
N MET A 214 3.83 -15.63 -7.01
CA MET A 214 2.94 -14.55 -6.60
C MET A 214 3.43 -13.21 -7.15
N VAL A 215 4.72 -12.90 -7.01
CA VAL A 215 5.32 -11.66 -7.52
C VAL A 215 5.27 -11.62 -9.05
N ASP A 216 5.55 -12.72 -9.73
CA ASP A 216 5.48 -12.83 -11.18
C ASP A 216 4.04 -12.58 -11.69
N ILE A 217 3.03 -13.21 -11.07
CA ILE A 217 1.62 -12.95 -11.40
C ILE A 217 1.24 -11.50 -11.08
N PHE A 218 1.72 -10.94 -9.97
CA PHE A 218 1.46 -9.56 -9.60
C PHE A 218 2.03 -8.60 -10.64
N ASN A 219 3.29 -8.76 -11.00
CA ASN A 219 3.96 -7.90 -11.97
C ASN A 219 3.29 -7.96 -13.36
N ASP A 220 2.85 -9.14 -13.79
CA ASP A 220 2.08 -9.29 -15.03
C ASP A 220 0.69 -8.65 -14.92
N ALA A 221 -0.08 -9.02 -13.90
CA ALA A 221 -1.48 -8.60 -13.74
C ALA A 221 -1.65 -7.08 -13.59
N TRP A 222 -0.65 -6.40 -13.03
CA TRP A 222 -0.72 -4.98 -12.70
C TRP A 222 0.04 -4.08 -13.67
N SER A 223 0.75 -4.66 -14.66
CA SER A 223 1.63 -3.92 -15.59
C SER A 223 0.96 -2.78 -16.34
N ASP A 224 -0.34 -2.90 -16.65
CA ASP A 224 -1.11 -1.87 -17.34
C ASP A 224 -1.85 -0.92 -16.38
N ASN A 225 -1.71 -1.12 -15.06
CA ASN A 225 -2.37 -0.26 -14.09
C ASN A 225 -1.68 1.11 -13.98
N TRP A 226 -2.48 2.12 -13.69
CA TRP A 226 -1.99 3.46 -13.47
C TRP A 226 -0.91 3.49 -12.38
N GLY A 227 0.23 4.11 -12.70
CA GLY A 227 1.34 4.30 -11.77
C GLY A 227 2.08 3.03 -11.37
N PHE A 228 1.82 1.90 -12.01
CA PHE A 228 2.46 0.63 -11.70
C PHE A 228 3.99 0.74 -11.65
N VAL A 229 4.57 0.15 -10.62
CA VAL A 229 6.01 -0.08 -10.47
C VAL A 229 6.20 -1.55 -10.11
N PRO A 230 6.94 -2.32 -10.90
CA PRO A 230 7.12 -3.73 -10.62
C PRO A 230 7.88 -3.96 -9.32
N LEU A 231 7.52 -5.02 -8.60
CA LEU A 231 8.32 -5.53 -7.50
C LEU A 231 9.60 -6.17 -8.05
N THR A 232 10.74 -5.80 -7.49
CA THR A 232 12.03 -6.43 -7.82
C THR A 232 12.18 -7.78 -7.10
N ASP A 233 13.17 -8.58 -7.52
CA ASP A 233 13.47 -9.85 -6.84
C ASP A 233 13.91 -9.62 -5.38
N GLU A 234 14.65 -8.55 -5.12
CA GLU A 234 15.06 -8.14 -3.78
C GLU A 234 13.88 -7.75 -2.90
N GLU A 235 12.93 -6.96 -3.45
CA GLU A 235 11.67 -6.61 -2.75
C GLU A 235 10.82 -7.85 -2.49
N ALA A 236 10.78 -8.81 -3.42
CA ALA A 236 10.11 -10.09 -3.26
C ALA A 236 10.69 -10.91 -2.10
N ASP A 237 12.03 -10.98 -2.01
CA ASP A 237 12.72 -11.69 -0.94
C ASP A 237 12.51 -11.01 0.42
N GLU A 238 12.49 -9.68 0.48
CA GLU A 238 12.17 -8.93 1.71
C GLU A 238 10.71 -9.14 2.12
N LEU A 239 9.79 -9.07 1.17
CA LEU A 239 8.36 -9.35 1.40
C LEU A 239 8.17 -10.77 1.95
N ALA A 240 8.83 -11.76 1.33
CA ALA A 240 8.78 -13.14 1.77
C ALA A 240 9.20 -13.31 3.23
N LYS A 241 10.32 -12.68 3.63
CA LYS A 241 10.82 -12.73 5.01
C LYS A 241 9.85 -12.11 6.01
N ARG A 242 9.34 -10.91 5.70
CA ARG A 242 8.42 -10.17 6.58
C ARG A 242 7.07 -10.87 6.72
N MET A 243 6.54 -11.40 5.62
CA MET A 243 5.22 -11.99 5.59
C MET A 243 5.13 -13.40 6.20
N ARG A 244 6.25 -14.16 6.25
CA ARG A 244 6.27 -15.57 6.65
C ARG A 244 5.58 -15.84 8.00
N MET A 245 5.71 -14.93 8.95
CA MET A 245 5.11 -15.06 10.30
C MET A 245 3.63 -14.69 10.33
N LEU A 246 3.15 -13.94 9.34
CA LEU A 246 1.78 -13.43 9.26
C LEU A 246 0.88 -14.29 8.38
N LEU A 247 1.48 -15.06 7.46
CA LEU A 247 0.74 -15.88 6.51
C LEU A 247 0.24 -17.18 7.18
N ASP A 248 -1.00 -17.51 6.85
CA ASP A 248 -1.59 -18.84 7.08
C ASP A 248 -2.00 -19.41 5.72
N ASP A 249 -1.68 -20.69 5.45
CA ASP A 249 -1.95 -21.29 4.14
C ASP A 249 -3.43 -21.28 3.77
N ARG A 250 -4.31 -21.31 4.77
CA ARG A 250 -5.77 -21.24 4.59
C ARG A 250 -6.25 -19.88 4.07
N LEU A 251 -5.44 -18.84 4.21
CA LEU A 251 -5.74 -17.46 3.81
C LEU A 251 -5.03 -17.02 2.53
N VAL A 252 -4.22 -17.92 1.93
CA VAL A 252 -3.48 -17.64 0.69
C VAL A 252 -3.79 -18.71 -0.34
N TRP A 253 -4.35 -18.30 -1.46
CA TRP A 253 -4.82 -19.20 -2.50
C TRP A 253 -4.24 -18.85 -3.87
N PHE A 254 -3.97 -19.91 -4.64
CA PHE A 254 -3.61 -19.86 -6.05
C PHE A 254 -4.67 -20.56 -6.89
N ALA A 255 -4.89 -20.06 -8.09
CA ALA A 255 -5.60 -20.76 -9.16
C ALA A 255 -4.59 -21.16 -10.25
N GLU A 256 -4.60 -22.44 -10.59
CA GLU A 256 -3.77 -23.03 -11.62
C GLU A 256 -4.61 -23.42 -12.82
N VAL A 257 -4.13 -23.14 -14.02
CA VAL A 257 -4.71 -23.59 -15.31
C VAL A 257 -3.69 -24.47 -15.98
N ASN A 258 -4.06 -25.71 -16.26
CA ASN A 258 -3.15 -26.73 -16.83
C ASN A 258 -1.85 -26.91 -16.02
N GLY A 259 -1.88 -26.71 -14.71
CA GLY A 259 -0.73 -26.82 -13.82
C GLY A 259 0.12 -25.56 -13.65
N GLU A 260 -0.19 -24.49 -14.37
CA GLU A 260 0.47 -23.18 -14.25
C GLU A 260 -0.33 -22.26 -13.32
N ALA A 261 0.33 -21.61 -12.35
CA ALA A 261 -0.30 -20.61 -11.50
C ALA A 261 -0.60 -19.32 -12.30
N VAL A 262 -1.88 -18.96 -12.39
CA VAL A 262 -2.36 -17.84 -13.20
C VAL A 262 -3.07 -16.77 -12.39
N ALA A 263 -3.43 -17.06 -11.16
CA ALA A 263 -4.05 -16.10 -10.28
C ALA A 263 -3.76 -16.44 -8.82
N PHE A 264 -3.82 -15.43 -7.95
CA PHE A 264 -3.62 -15.60 -6.52
C PHE A 264 -4.39 -14.55 -5.71
N MET A 265 -4.60 -14.86 -4.44
CA MET A 265 -5.16 -13.93 -3.45
C MET A 265 -4.53 -14.18 -2.08
N VAL A 266 -4.16 -13.09 -1.40
CA VAL A 266 -3.62 -13.09 -0.04
C VAL A 266 -4.59 -12.35 0.86
N THR A 267 -5.03 -13.00 1.93
CA THR A 267 -5.79 -12.38 3.02
C THR A 267 -4.91 -12.34 4.26
N LEU A 268 -4.88 -11.21 4.95
CA LEU A 268 -4.10 -11.01 6.16
C LEU A 268 -4.98 -10.52 7.31
N PRO A 269 -4.80 -11.06 8.53
CA PRO A 269 -5.39 -10.46 9.73
C PRO A 269 -4.94 -9.00 9.87
N ASN A 270 -5.82 -8.10 10.27
CA ASN A 270 -5.51 -6.70 10.46
C ASN A 270 -4.66 -6.48 11.71
N LEU A 271 -3.35 -6.36 11.54
CA LEU A 271 -2.42 -6.13 12.66
C LEU A 271 -2.69 -4.80 13.38
N ASN A 272 -3.23 -3.79 12.71
CA ASN A 272 -3.58 -2.52 13.35
C ASN A 272 -4.60 -2.72 14.48
N GLU A 273 -5.56 -3.64 14.31
CA GLU A 273 -6.47 -4.02 15.39
C GLU A 273 -5.72 -4.64 16.58
N ALA A 274 -4.70 -5.44 16.31
CA ALA A 274 -3.93 -6.12 17.34
C ALA A 274 -3.01 -5.20 18.13
N ILE A 275 -2.57 -4.07 17.55
CA ILE A 275 -1.63 -3.13 18.17
C ILE A 275 -2.29 -1.86 18.71
N ARG A 276 -3.59 -1.67 18.54
CA ARG A 276 -4.33 -0.42 18.80
C ARG A 276 -4.05 0.21 20.17
N ASP A 277 -3.86 -0.60 21.18
CA ASP A 277 -3.65 -0.19 22.57
C ASP A 277 -2.18 -0.33 23.04
N LEU A 278 -1.25 -0.51 22.11
CA LEU A 278 0.18 -0.64 22.44
C LEU A 278 0.92 0.68 22.34
N ASP A 279 0.28 1.74 21.85
CA ASP A 279 0.87 3.07 21.67
C ASP A 279 2.27 3.02 21.02
N GLY A 280 2.39 2.19 19.98
CA GLY A 280 3.64 2.00 19.24
C GLY A 280 4.74 1.21 19.95
N ARG A 281 4.47 0.62 21.13
CA ARG A 281 5.48 -0.01 21.97
C ARG A 281 5.24 -1.51 22.16
N LEU A 282 6.27 -2.33 21.89
CA LEU A 282 6.23 -3.77 22.17
C LEU A 282 6.78 -4.12 23.56
N TRP A 283 7.64 -3.30 24.15
CA TRP A 283 8.22 -3.54 25.48
C TRP A 283 7.49 -2.79 26.57
N PRO A 284 7.32 -3.38 27.80
CA PRO A 284 7.84 -4.72 28.15
C PRO A 284 6.92 -5.89 27.78
N PHE A 285 5.59 -5.73 27.67
CA PHE A 285 4.65 -6.86 27.52
C PHE A 285 3.82 -6.80 26.23
N GLY A 286 3.98 -5.77 25.40
CA GLY A 286 3.23 -5.60 24.14
C GLY A 286 3.44 -6.75 23.17
N TRP A 287 4.67 -7.30 23.08
CA TRP A 287 4.98 -8.44 22.24
C TRP A 287 4.18 -9.71 22.65
N ALA A 288 4.06 -9.97 23.96
CA ALA A 288 3.29 -11.12 24.45
C ALA A 288 1.79 -10.97 24.15
N LYS A 289 1.27 -9.75 24.31
CA LYS A 289 -0.12 -9.40 24.00
C LYS A 289 -0.41 -9.56 22.50
N LEU A 290 0.50 -9.10 21.64
CA LEU A 290 0.41 -9.26 20.18
C LEU A 290 0.39 -10.75 19.79
N LEU A 291 1.36 -11.54 20.27
CA LEU A 291 1.41 -12.98 20.00
C LEU A 291 0.18 -13.71 20.49
N TRP A 292 -0.34 -13.36 21.67
CA TRP A 292 -1.56 -13.95 22.22
C TRP A 292 -2.77 -13.66 21.31
N ARG A 293 -2.92 -12.41 20.84
CA ARG A 293 -4.01 -12.01 19.94
C ARG A 293 -3.94 -12.75 18.59
N LEU A 294 -2.75 -12.88 18.02
CA LEU A 294 -2.53 -13.60 16.78
C LEU A 294 -2.84 -15.10 16.93
N LYS A 295 -2.29 -15.75 17.95
CA LYS A 295 -2.46 -17.20 18.16
C LYS A 295 -3.89 -17.62 18.52
N LEU A 296 -4.63 -16.79 19.23
CA LEU A 296 -6.01 -17.07 19.64
C LEU A 296 -7.06 -16.51 18.68
N HIS A 297 -6.66 -16.11 17.46
CA HIS A 297 -7.56 -15.54 16.45
C HIS A 297 -8.50 -14.46 17.02
N ARG A 298 -7.95 -13.55 17.83
CA ARG A 298 -8.70 -12.46 18.49
C ARG A 298 -8.95 -11.26 17.56
N ILE A 299 -8.26 -11.22 16.41
CA ILE A 299 -8.43 -10.19 15.39
C ILE A 299 -9.73 -10.45 14.65
N LYS A 300 -10.58 -9.43 14.53
CA LYS A 300 -11.91 -9.52 13.94
C LYS A 300 -12.02 -8.94 12.55
N THR A 301 -10.97 -8.29 12.09
CA THR A 301 -10.91 -7.70 10.77
C THR A 301 -9.74 -8.27 9.98
N ALA A 302 -9.89 -8.34 8.66
CA ALA A 302 -8.83 -8.80 7.75
C ALA A 302 -8.76 -7.89 6.53
N ARG A 303 -7.65 -7.95 5.81
CA ARG A 303 -7.46 -7.22 4.56
C ARG A 303 -6.94 -8.17 3.48
N VAL A 304 -7.37 -7.93 2.24
CA VAL A 304 -6.79 -8.51 1.02
C VAL A 304 -5.87 -7.47 0.38
N PRO A 305 -4.57 -7.44 0.72
CA PRO A 305 -3.63 -6.46 0.18
C PRO A 305 -3.13 -6.83 -1.21
N LEU A 306 -3.12 -8.12 -1.56
CA LEU A 306 -2.57 -8.63 -2.81
C LEU A 306 -3.58 -9.57 -3.48
N PHE A 307 -3.89 -9.25 -4.71
CA PHE A 307 -4.75 -10.02 -5.59
C PHE A 307 -4.29 -9.84 -7.03
N GLY A 308 -4.18 -10.91 -7.79
CA GLY A 308 -3.79 -10.85 -9.19
C GLY A 308 -4.40 -11.97 -10.01
N VAL A 309 -4.79 -11.65 -11.24
CA VAL A 309 -5.13 -12.59 -12.31
C VAL A 309 -4.30 -12.21 -13.51
N ARG A 310 -3.56 -13.13 -14.11
CA ARG A 310 -2.69 -12.86 -15.25
C ARG A 310 -3.43 -12.07 -16.33
N ARG A 311 -2.72 -11.14 -16.94
CA ARG A 311 -3.26 -10.16 -17.90
C ARG A 311 -3.95 -10.82 -19.10
N ASN A 312 -3.42 -11.93 -19.61
CA ASN A 312 -4.02 -12.67 -20.71
C ASN A 312 -5.40 -13.28 -20.37
N LEU A 313 -5.74 -13.41 -19.09
CA LEU A 313 -7.06 -13.85 -18.60
C LEU A 313 -7.92 -12.67 -18.10
N SER A 314 -7.34 -11.50 -17.93
CA SER A 314 -8.06 -10.30 -17.49
C SER A 314 -9.16 -9.92 -18.49
N GLY A 315 -10.35 -9.57 -17.98
CA GLY A 315 -11.52 -9.25 -18.83
C GLY A 315 -12.20 -10.46 -19.47
N THR A 316 -11.68 -11.68 -19.34
CA THR A 316 -12.32 -12.90 -19.84
C THR A 316 -13.33 -13.46 -18.84
N LEU A 317 -14.23 -14.35 -19.32
CA LEU A 317 -15.14 -15.10 -18.44
C LEU A 317 -14.36 -16.00 -17.46
N LEU A 318 -13.28 -16.62 -17.92
CA LEU A 318 -12.44 -17.46 -17.06
C LEU A 318 -11.76 -16.61 -15.97
N GLY A 319 -11.14 -15.50 -16.32
CA GLY A 319 -10.50 -14.62 -15.34
C GLY A 319 -11.47 -14.11 -14.28
N SER A 320 -12.69 -13.75 -14.68
CA SER A 320 -13.75 -13.36 -13.73
C SER A 320 -14.17 -14.53 -12.83
N ALA A 321 -14.25 -15.75 -13.37
CA ALA A 321 -14.55 -16.94 -12.60
C ALA A 321 -13.44 -17.26 -11.59
N LEU A 322 -12.17 -17.15 -12.00
CA LEU A 322 -11.01 -17.35 -11.10
C LEU A 322 -11.02 -16.33 -9.95
N ALA A 323 -11.30 -15.07 -10.24
CA ALA A 323 -11.41 -14.03 -9.21
C ALA A 323 -12.48 -14.36 -8.17
N LEU A 324 -13.67 -14.76 -8.62
CA LEU A 324 -14.76 -15.17 -7.74
C LEU A 324 -14.41 -16.40 -6.91
N GLN A 325 -13.78 -17.38 -7.51
CA GLN A 325 -13.40 -18.63 -6.82
C GLN A 325 -12.28 -18.41 -5.79
N LEU A 326 -11.34 -17.52 -6.05
CA LEU A 326 -10.32 -17.12 -5.07
C LEU A 326 -10.99 -16.49 -3.85
N ILE A 327 -11.93 -15.56 -4.05
CA ILE A 327 -12.69 -14.95 -2.96
C ILE A 327 -13.49 -16.04 -2.22
N GLY A 328 -14.20 -16.90 -2.94
CA GLY A 328 -14.98 -18.00 -2.37
C GLY A 328 -14.15 -18.98 -1.55
N ALA A 329 -12.95 -19.34 -2.02
CA ALA A 329 -12.06 -20.28 -1.37
C ALA A 329 -11.56 -19.81 0.01
N THR A 330 -11.52 -18.49 0.26
CA THR A 330 -11.11 -17.93 1.56
C THR A 330 -12.25 -17.85 2.57
N LEU A 331 -13.53 -17.87 2.14
CA LEU A 331 -14.67 -17.67 3.05
C LEU A 331 -14.73 -18.67 4.20
N PRO A 332 -14.50 -20.00 4.01
CA PRO A 332 -14.52 -20.96 5.12
C PRO A 332 -13.41 -20.70 6.15
N ALA A 333 -12.20 -20.33 5.67
CA ALA A 333 -11.11 -19.96 6.55
C ALA A 333 -11.43 -18.68 7.31
N ASN A 334 -11.94 -17.65 6.64
CA ASN A 334 -12.35 -16.39 7.25
C ASN A 334 -13.36 -16.61 8.40
N ALA A 335 -14.32 -17.52 8.20
CA ALA A 335 -15.25 -17.91 9.26
C ALA A 335 -14.54 -18.62 10.43
N THR A 336 -13.58 -19.52 10.16
CA THR A 336 -12.79 -20.23 11.17
C THR A 336 -11.92 -19.24 12.00
N PHE A 337 -11.33 -18.22 11.35
CA PHE A 337 -10.59 -17.16 12.05
C PHE A 337 -11.51 -16.19 12.79
N GLY A 338 -12.81 -16.22 12.51
CA GLY A 338 -13.82 -15.39 13.15
C GLY A 338 -13.75 -13.92 12.74
N PHE A 339 -13.32 -13.65 11.49
CA PHE A 339 -13.36 -12.31 10.93
C PHE A 339 -14.81 -11.84 10.76
N ARG A 340 -15.10 -10.63 11.20
CA ARG A 340 -16.42 -9.98 11.05
C ARG A 340 -16.50 -9.14 9.79
N SER A 341 -15.35 -8.62 9.33
CA SER A 341 -15.28 -7.86 8.10
C SER A 341 -13.94 -8.05 7.42
N ILE A 342 -13.94 -7.95 6.10
CA ILE A 342 -12.76 -8.05 5.25
C ILE A 342 -12.71 -6.84 4.36
N GLU A 343 -11.57 -6.15 4.37
CA GLU A 343 -11.29 -5.07 3.43
C GLU A 343 -10.61 -5.62 2.19
N LEU A 344 -11.12 -5.20 1.02
CA LEU A 344 -10.46 -5.40 -0.28
C LEU A 344 -9.99 -4.03 -0.75
N SER A 345 -8.70 -3.79 -0.69
CA SER A 345 -8.09 -2.49 -0.96
C SER A 345 -6.64 -2.63 -1.45
N TRP A 346 -6.14 -1.68 -2.17
CA TRP A 346 -6.87 -0.58 -2.77
C TRP A 346 -7.33 -0.96 -4.18
N ILE A 347 -8.49 -0.46 -4.57
CA ILE A 347 -9.07 -0.71 -5.90
C ILE A 347 -9.09 0.62 -6.66
N LEU A 348 -8.42 0.68 -7.82
CA LEU A 348 -8.41 1.87 -8.67
C LEU A 348 -9.83 2.25 -9.11
N GLU A 349 -10.12 3.55 -9.22
CA GLU A 349 -11.46 4.06 -9.59
C GLU A 349 -11.96 3.55 -10.95
N ASP A 350 -11.05 3.28 -11.88
CA ASP A 350 -11.31 2.76 -13.22
C ASP A 350 -11.32 1.23 -13.32
N ASN A 351 -10.97 0.50 -12.25
CA ASN A 351 -11.10 -0.96 -12.23
C ASN A 351 -12.57 -1.39 -12.04
N LEU A 352 -13.41 -1.01 -12.99
CA LEU A 352 -14.84 -1.30 -12.97
C LEU A 352 -15.19 -2.80 -12.87
N PRO A 353 -14.46 -3.73 -13.54
CA PRO A 353 -14.74 -5.16 -13.40
C PRO A 353 -14.65 -5.64 -11.96
N MET A 354 -13.56 -5.32 -11.25
CA MET A 354 -13.39 -5.73 -9.85
C MET A 354 -14.42 -5.06 -8.94
N ARG A 355 -14.66 -3.76 -9.09
CA ARG A 355 -15.67 -3.03 -8.32
C ARG A 355 -17.05 -3.67 -8.42
N ARG A 356 -17.48 -4.03 -9.64
CA ARG A 356 -18.77 -4.71 -9.89
C ARG A 356 -18.83 -6.09 -9.24
N ILE A 357 -17.72 -6.85 -9.24
CA ILE A 357 -17.65 -8.15 -8.55
C ILE A 357 -17.89 -7.94 -7.05
N LEU A 358 -17.15 -7.01 -6.43
CA LEU A 358 -17.24 -6.74 -5.00
C LEU A 358 -18.64 -6.25 -4.58
N GLU A 359 -19.22 -5.34 -5.34
CA GLU A 359 -20.57 -4.82 -5.09
C GLU A 359 -21.64 -5.92 -5.19
N ARG A 360 -21.51 -6.83 -6.16
CA ARG A 360 -22.41 -8.00 -6.28
C ARG A 360 -22.26 -9.00 -5.13
N LEU A 361 -21.08 -9.08 -4.53
CA LEU A 361 -20.84 -9.88 -3.32
C LEU A 361 -21.36 -9.19 -2.05
N GLY A 362 -21.84 -7.94 -2.14
CA GLY A 362 -22.36 -7.17 -1.02
C GLY A 362 -21.29 -6.30 -0.32
N ALA A 363 -20.08 -6.21 -0.87
CA ALA A 363 -19.09 -5.27 -0.37
C ALA A 363 -19.46 -3.84 -0.77
N ARG A 364 -19.14 -2.88 0.10
CA ARG A 364 -19.37 -1.44 -0.12
C ARG A 364 -18.07 -0.66 -0.06
N ALA A 365 -17.89 0.32 -0.93
CA ALA A 365 -16.83 1.30 -0.76
C ALA A 365 -17.11 2.09 0.54
N TYR A 366 -16.11 2.14 1.44
CA TYR A 366 -16.28 2.80 2.74
C TYR A 366 -15.15 3.79 3.04
N LYS A 367 -14.07 3.75 2.26
CA LYS A 367 -12.98 4.73 2.28
C LYS A 367 -12.57 5.08 0.85
N THR A 368 -12.20 6.34 0.67
CA THR A 368 -11.62 6.85 -0.57
C THR A 368 -10.27 7.46 -0.26
N TYR A 369 -9.25 7.06 -1.02
CA TYR A 369 -7.91 7.62 -0.96
C TYR A 369 -7.61 8.32 -2.28
N ARG A 370 -7.09 9.54 -2.22
CA ARG A 370 -6.82 10.37 -3.39
C ARG A 370 -5.34 10.58 -3.60
N ILE A 371 -4.90 10.33 -4.80
CA ILE A 371 -3.57 10.70 -5.24
C ILE A 371 -3.68 12.05 -5.93
N TYR A 372 -2.84 12.97 -5.48
CA TYR A 372 -2.73 14.32 -6.00
C TYR A 372 -1.50 14.46 -6.88
N GLY A 373 -1.55 15.39 -7.83
CA GLY A 373 -0.41 15.74 -8.66
C GLY A 373 -0.31 17.24 -8.89
N LYS A 374 0.90 17.68 -9.23
CA LYS A 374 1.22 19.06 -9.59
C LYS A 374 2.38 19.10 -10.56
N ASN A 375 2.29 19.92 -11.60
CA ASN A 375 3.43 20.20 -12.45
C ASN A 375 4.36 21.19 -11.74
N LEU A 376 5.64 20.87 -11.74
CA LEU A 376 6.68 21.74 -11.20
C LEU A 376 7.25 22.58 -12.34
N ALA A 377 7.40 23.89 -12.14
CA ALA A 377 8.08 24.75 -13.11
C ALA A 377 9.54 24.29 -13.25
N ALA A 378 10.03 24.20 -14.50
CA ALA A 378 11.41 23.82 -14.78
C ALA A 378 12.37 24.91 -14.25
N THR A 379 13.38 24.50 -13.48
CA THR A 379 14.53 25.36 -13.12
C THR A 379 15.66 25.09 -14.12
N GLY A 380 15.72 25.86 -15.22
CA GLY A 380 16.79 25.75 -16.23
C GLY A 380 16.61 24.61 -17.26
N GLU A 381 17.50 24.55 -18.26
CA GLU A 381 17.49 23.52 -19.31
C GLU A 381 17.63 22.12 -18.72
N ALA A 382 16.64 21.27 -18.97
CA ALA A 382 16.67 19.86 -18.54
C ALA A 382 17.63 19.08 -19.47
N PRO A 383 18.57 18.26 -18.92
CA PRO A 383 19.33 17.31 -19.74
C PRO A 383 18.40 16.33 -20.44
N ALA A 384 18.78 15.91 -21.66
CA ALA A 384 17.96 15.04 -22.51
C ALA A 384 17.66 13.70 -21.84
N ALA A 385 16.50 13.10 -22.15
CA ALA A 385 15.94 11.88 -21.56
C ALA A 385 16.84 10.61 -21.67
N ARG A 386 17.97 10.69 -22.38
CA ARG A 386 18.88 9.56 -22.64
C ARG A 386 19.75 9.10 -21.48
N ASP A 387 19.80 9.83 -20.35
CA ASP A 387 20.66 9.48 -19.21
C ASP A 387 20.02 8.63 -18.12
N LEU A 388 18.75 8.24 -18.28
CA LEU A 388 18.03 7.42 -17.30
C LEU A 388 18.51 5.94 -17.26
N ASP A 389 19.14 5.49 -18.36
CA ASP A 389 19.49 4.05 -18.53
C ASP A 389 20.87 3.66 -17.99
N LYS A 390 21.74 4.61 -17.64
CA LYS A 390 23.17 4.27 -17.44
C LYS A 390 23.56 3.78 -16.05
N ASN A 391 22.75 3.99 -15.01
CA ASN A 391 23.23 3.81 -13.64
C ASN A 391 22.62 2.68 -12.81
N TYR A 392 21.60 1.95 -13.29
CA TYR A 392 21.02 0.85 -12.53
C TYR A 392 20.62 -0.33 -13.45
N PRO A 393 21.43 -1.39 -13.54
CA PRO A 393 21.03 -2.61 -14.24
C PRO A 393 19.95 -3.33 -13.42
N ILE A 394 18.70 -3.31 -13.89
CA ILE A 394 17.64 -4.13 -13.32
C ILE A 394 17.78 -5.53 -13.91
N ARG A 395 17.93 -6.53 -13.04
CA ARG A 395 17.66 -7.92 -13.40
C ARG A 395 16.15 -8.15 -13.27
N LEU A 396 15.44 -7.94 -14.35
CA LEU A 396 14.08 -8.48 -14.49
C LEU A 396 14.23 -9.96 -14.87
N THR A 397 13.47 -10.82 -14.23
CA THR A 397 13.39 -12.24 -14.62
C THR A 397 13.07 -12.31 -16.12
N PRO A 398 13.82 -13.06 -16.96
CA PRO A 398 13.51 -13.16 -18.37
C PRO A 398 12.10 -13.71 -18.55
N GLN A 399 11.27 -13.02 -19.32
CA GLN A 399 10.06 -13.64 -19.84
C GLN A 399 10.48 -14.91 -20.59
N VAL A 400 10.08 -16.06 -20.09
CA VAL A 400 10.23 -17.33 -20.81
C VAL A 400 9.35 -17.22 -22.05
N SER A 401 9.97 -16.91 -23.17
CA SER A 401 9.35 -17.01 -24.50
C SER A 401 9.26 -18.48 -24.87
N ALA A 402 8.02 -18.98 -25.03
CA ALA A 402 7.74 -20.07 -25.96
C ALA A 402 6.46 -20.36 -26.34
#